data_f7409ccca0b1dd1773745b64a5a2549d
#
_entry.id   f7409ccca0b1dd1773745b64a5a2549d
#
_cell.length_a   1.000
_cell.length_b   1.000
_cell.length_c   1.000
_cell.angle_alpha   90.00
_cell.angle_beta   90.00
_cell.angle_gamma   90.00
#
_symmetry.space_group_name_H-M   'P 1'
#
loop_
_entity.id
_entity.type
_entity.pdbx_description
1 polymer ?
#
loop_
_entity_poly.entity_id
_entity_poly.type
_entity_poly.pdbx_seq_one_letter_code
_entity_poly.pdbx_strand_id
1 'polypeptide(L)'
;MNAITNWMNQQKLGSLLLLAVVLLVVFPLSLDAFRLNMVGKYLTYAFVALGLVMLWGHAGILSLGQGVFFGLGGYCMAMFLKLEASDPESTSIQSTPGIPDFMDWNQLTALPWWWEPFNSLAFALVAVVAVPMLLAFIIGFAMFKRRVGGVYFAIITQAVALVLTVLIIGQQGYTGGVNGITDLKTLNGWDIRTDEARMVLYYVCCALLIACVLLCRWVQSSKLGTLLLAMRDKEDRVRFSGYDVSMFKVFVFCLSAGISAIGGAMFSLQVGFMSPSFVGIVPSIEMVIYAAVGGRMSLVGAIYGALLVNFGKTYFSESAPDLWLFLMAALFIGVTMAFPNGLAGLWEEKIKPWWRSKQIERRAIREGVALAQASYPEPPPPKSGKDVGGLPGGMSGQQA
;
A
#
# COMPACT_ATOMS: atom_id res chain seq x y z
N MET A 1 26.07 -9.48 -14.98
CA MET A 1 25.18 -8.84 -13.98
C MET A 1 24.26 -7.80 -14.61
N ASN A 2 24.73 -6.98 -15.54
CA ASN A 2 23.93 -5.88 -16.13
C ASN A 2 22.76 -6.31 -17.05
N ALA A 3 22.83 -7.43 -17.74
CA ALA A 3 21.74 -7.90 -18.63
C ALA A 3 20.53 -8.42 -17.86
N ILE A 4 20.73 -9.11 -16.74
CA ILE A 4 19.65 -9.66 -15.89
C ILE A 4 18.94 -8.51 -15.14
N THR A 5 19.70 -7.54 -14.64
CA THR A 5 19.16 -6.34 -13.99
C THR A 5 18.36 -5.46 -14.96
N ASN A 6 18.85 -5.27 -16.18
CA ASN A 6 18.13 -4.54 -17.24
C ASN A 6 16.85 -5.27 -17.65
N TRP A 7 16.89 -6.58 -17.78
CA TRP A 7 15.72 -7.38 -18.14
C TRP A 7 14.65 -7.40 -17.02
N MET A 8 15.07 -7.56 -15.75
CA MET A 8 14.16 -7.44 -14.59
C MET A 8 13.54 -6.03 -14.48
N ASN A 9 14.30 -5.00 -14.81
CA ASN A 9 13.85 -3.62 -14.81
C ASN A 9 12.83 -3.35 -15.94
N GLN A 10 13.04 -3.93 -17.13
CA GLN A 10 12.10 -3.83 -18.25
C GLN A 10 10.74 -4.52 -17.95
N GLN A 11 10.75 -5.69 -17.30
CA GLN A 11 9.49 -6.37 -16.94
C GLN A 11 8.70 -5.63 -15.85
N LYS A 12 9.41 -5.02 -14.88
CA LYS A 12 8.77 -4.17 -13.89
C LYS A 12 8.20 -2.88 -14.51
N LEU A 13 8.83 -2.37 -15.57
CA LEU A 13 8.32 -1.24 -16.34
C LEU A 13 7.07 -1.61 -17.14
N GLY A 14 7.05 -2.79 -17.76
CA GLY A 14 5.87 -3.29 -18.49
C GLY A 14 4.63 -3.43 -17.63
N SER A 15 4.76 -3.94 -16.39
CA SER A 15 3.63 -4.04 -15.47
C SER A 15 3.10 -2.67 -15.03
N LEU A 16 3.98 -1.68 -14.90
CA LEU A 16 3.60 -0.32 -14.54
C LEU A 16 2.90 0.39 -15.71
N LEU A 17 3.41 0.21 -16.94
CA LEU A 17 2.75 0.73 -18.14
C LEU A 17 1.36 0.10 -18.33
N LEU A 18 1.24 -1.21 -18.14
CA LEU A 18 -0.06 -1.89 -18.20
C LEU A 18 -1.02 -1.34 -17.15
N LEU A 19 -0.56 -1.15 -15.91
CA LEU A 19 -1.36 -0.52 -14.86
C LEU A 19 -1.82 0.89 -15.29
N ALA A 20 -0.89 1.72 -15.78
CA ALA A 20 -1.20 3.07 -16.21
C ALA A 20 -2.24 3.09 -17.34
N VAL A 21 -2.12 2.20 -18.34
CA VAL A 21 -3.10 2.06 -19.42
C VAL A 21 -4.46 1.63 -18.88
N VAL A 22 -4.51 0.66 -17.97
CA VAL A 22 -5.78 0.21 -17.37
C VAL A 22 -6.45 1.35 -16.61
N LEU A 23 -5.70 2.08 -15.77
CA LEU A 23 -6.26 3.18 -14.96
C LEU A 23 -6.64 4.40 -15.80
N LEU A 24 -5.83 4.80 -16.78
CA LEU A 24 -6.04 6.05 -17.52
C LEU A 24 -6.93 5.88 -18.77
N VAL A 25 -7.01 4.67 -19.32
CA VAL A 25 -7.72 4.45 -20.59
C VAL A 25 -8.88 3.46 -20.41
N VAL A 26 -8.61 2.25 -19.87
CA VAL A 26 -9.62 1.19 -19.84
C VAL A 26 -10.77 1.55 -18.90
N PHE A 27 -10.50 1.97 -17.68
CA PHE A 27 -11.55 2.30 -16.70
C PHE A 27 -12.42 3.49 -17.13
N PRO A 28 -11.88 4.64 -17.57
CA PRO A 28 -12.71 5.76 -18.01
C PRO A 28 -13.57 5.46 -19.24
N LEU A 29 -13.12 4.57 -20.14
CA LEU A 29 -13.88 4.18 -21.33
C LEU A 29 -14.92 3.09 -21.08
N SER A 30 -14.73 2.25 -20.05
CA SER A 30 -15.58 1.08 -19.79
C SER A 30 -16.58 1.26 -18.67
N LEU A 31 -16.39 2.27 -17.80
CA LEU A 31 -17.19 2.47 -16.60
C LEU A 31 -18.02 3.75 -16.68
N ASP A 32 -19.25 3.68 -16.15
CA ASP A 32 -20.12 4.85 -15.98
C ASP A 32 -19.52 5.79 -14.92
N ALA A 33 -19.93 7.06 -14.93
CA ALA A 33 -19.45 8.09 -14.00
C ALA A 33 -19.55 7.66 -12.51
N PHE A 34 -20.64 7.00 -12.13
CA PHE A 34 -20.82 6.51 -10.77
C PHE A 34 -19.78 5.44 -10.40
N ARG A 35 -19.58 4.43 -11.26
CA ARG A 35 -18.58 3.36 -11.03
C ARG A 35 -17.16 3.90 -11.08
N LEU A 36 -16.90 4.88 -11.95
CA LEU A 36 -15.60 5.54 -12.03
C LEU A 36 -15.26 6.26 -10.71
N ASN A 37 -16.24 6.94 -10.11
CA ASN A 37 -16.07 7.58 -8.81
C ASN A 37 -15.79 6.55 -7.70
N MET A 38 -16.45 5.39 -7.73
CA MET A 38 -16.15 4.29 -6.81
C MET A 38 -14.71 3.78 -6.97
N VAL A 39 -14.25 3.60 -8.20
CA VAL A 39 -12.86 3.20 -8.48
C VAL A 39 -11.89 4.29 -8.00
N GLY A 40 -12.21 5.55 -8.20
CA GLY A 40 -11.46 6.68 -7.66
C GLY A 40 -11.28 6.58 -6.15
N LYS A 41 -12.37 6.33 -5.42
CA LYS A 41 -12.34 6.08 -3.98
C LYS A 41 -11.42 4.88 -3.62
N TYR A 42 -11.47 3.78 -4.37
CA TYR A 42 -10.60 2.62 -4.12
C TYR A 42 -9.14 2.93 -4.36
N LEU A 43 -8.83 3.77 -5.36
CA LEU A 43 -7.47 4.22 -5.64
C LEU A 43 -6.87 5.05 -4.50
N THR A 44 -7.68 5.78 -3.74
CA THR A 44 -7.17 6.53 -2.57
C THR A 44 -6.60 5.60 -1.50
N TYR A 45 -7.17 4.43 -1.32
CA TYR A 45 -6.61 3.40 -0.43
C TYR A 45 -5.37 2.71 -1.00
N ALA A 46 -5.20 2.73 -2.33
CA ALA A 46 -4.00 2.19 -2.95
C ALA A 46 -2.72 2.96 -2.56
N PHE A 47 -2.82 4.27 -2.24
CA PHE A 47 -1.70 5.03 -1.68
C PHE A 47 -1.22 4.44 -0.35
N VAL A 48 -2.15 4.07 0.53
CA VAL A 48 -1.81 3.46 1.81
C VAL A 48 -1.15 2.10 1.63
N ALA A 49 -1.72 1.27 0.74
CA ALA A 49 -1.14 -0.02 0.42
C ALA A 49 0.28 0.13 -0.17
N LEU A 50 0.51 1.15 -1.00
CA LEU A 50 1.83 1.49 -1.56
C LEU A 50 2.83 1.88 -0.46
N GLY A 51 2.41 2.75 0.48
CA GLY A 51 3.20 3.12 1.65
C GLY A 51 3.56 1.91 2.52
N LEU A 52 2.60 1.00 2.72
CA LEU A 52 2.81 -0.24 3.47
C LEU A 52 3.77 -1.20 2.77
N VAL A 53 3.77 -1.30 1.44
CA VAL A 53 4.75 -2.11 0.70
C VAL A 53 6.17 -1.59 0.95
N MET A 54 6.38 -0.27 1.00
CA MET A 54 7.69 0.30 1.33
C MET A 54 8.09 -0.01 2.77
N LEU A 55 7.17 0.14 3.71
CA LEU A 55 7.43 -0.03 5.14
C LEU A 55 7.53 -1.51 5.53
N TRP A 56 6.50 -2.29 5.21
CA TRP A 56 6.43 -3.71 5.61
C TRP A 56 7.24 -4.61 4.67
N GLY A 57 7.05 -4.43 3.36
CA GLY A 57 7.71 -5.27 2.35
C GLY A 57 9.22 -5.09 2.31
N HIS A 58 9.70 -3.86 2.28
CA HIS A 58 11.12 -3.55 2.08
C HIS A 58 11.88 -3.33 3.39
N ALA A 59 11.29 -2.63 4.37
CA ALA A 59 11.96 -2.38 5.65
C ALA A 59 11.65 -3.41 6.75
N GLY A 60 10.68 -4.31 6.52
CA GLY A 60 10.29 -5.32 7.51
C GLY A 60 9.53 -4.80 8.73
N ILE A 61 8.96 -3.60 8.64
CA ILE A 61 8.26 -2.93 9.73
C ILE A 61 6.76 -2.95 9.45
N LEU A 62 5.99 -3.65 10.26
CA LEU A 62 4.53 -3.68 10.15
C LEU A 62 3.94 -2.57 11.04
N SER A 63 3.21 -1.64 10.43
CA SER A 63 2.40 -0.63 11.12
C SER A 63 0.92 -0.97 10.97
N LEU A 64 0.20 -1.05 12.09
CA LEU A 64 -1.25 -1.26 12.13
C LEU A 64 -2.02 0.06 12.38
N GLY A 65 -1.36 1.20 12.24
CA GLY A 65 -1.93 2.53 12.46
C GLY A 65 -1.84 3.44 11.23
N GLN A 66 -1.85 2.90 10.02
CA GLN A 66 -1.73 3.73 8.80
C GLN A 66 -2.96 4.60 8.55
N GLY A 67 -4.13 4.24 9.10
CA GLY A 67 -5.32 5.05 9.09
C GLY A 67 -5.12 6.43 9.74
N VAL A 68 -4.23 6.54 10.72
CA VAL A 68 -3.83 7.82 11.34
C VAL A 68 -3.33 8.82 10.30
N PHE A 69 -2.38 8.39 9.47
CA PHE A 69 -1.75 9.27 8.48
C PHE A 69 -2.70 9.57 7.32
N PHE A 70 -3.45 8.57 6.88
CA PHE A 70 -4.53 8.74 5.92
C PHE A 70 -5.57 9.74 6.45
N GLY A 71 -6.05 9.54 7.66
CA GLY A 71 -7.04 10.40 8.29
C GLY A 71 -6.55 11.83 8.46
N LEU A 72 -5.34 12.03 8.99
CA LEU A 72 -4.78 13.39 9.18
C LEU A 72 -4.63 14.13 7.84
N GLY A 73 -4.12 13.46 6.79
CA GLY A 73 -4.06 14.05 5.46
C GLY A 73 -5.44 14.44 4.94
N GLY A 74 -6.43 13.58 5.15
CA GLY A 74 -7.83 13.83 4.81
C GLY A 74 -8.42 15.01 5.59
N TYR A 75 -8.17 15.11 6.90
CA TYR A 75 -8.64 16.21 7.74
C TYR A 75 -8.01 17.55 7.34
N CYS A 76 -6.72 17.60 7.00
CA CYS A 76 -6.07 18.81 6.51
C CYS A 76 -6.72 19.33 5.21
N MET A 77 -7.03 18.45 4.26
CA MET A 77 -7.72 18.83 3.04
C MET A 77 -9.18 19.17 3.30
N ALA A 78 -9.88 18.37 4.10
CA ALA A 78 -11.28 18.60 4.41
C ALA A 78 -11.51 19.94 5.11
N MET A 79 -10.58 20.36 5.98
CA MET A 79 -10.69 21.66 6.65
C MET A 79 -10.57 22.83 5.68
N PHE A 80 -9.64 22.77 4.71
CA PHE A 80 -9.55 23.77 3.64
C PHE A 80 -10.86 23.87 2.86
N LEU A 81 -11.40 22.75 2.38
CA LEU A 81 -12.65 22.71 1.60
C LEU A 81 -13.84 23.20 2.44
N LYS A 82 -13.86 22.91 3.73
CA LYS A 82 -14.92 23.34 4.63
C LYS A 82 -14.89 24.83 4.91
N LEU A 83 -13.69 25.41 5.10
CA LEU A 83 -13.52 26.85 5.28
C LEU A 83 -13.92 27.61 4.01
N GLU A 84 -13.56 27.12 2.83
CA GLU A 84 -13.99 27.71 1.56
C GLU A 84 -15.51 27.69 1.39
N ALA A 85 -16.16 26.59 1.79
CA ALA A 85 -17.62 26.47 1.75
C ALA A 85 -18.34 27.29 2.85
N SER A 86 -17.60 27.88 3.79
CA SER A 86 -18.14 28.62 4.95
C SER A 86 -18.03 30.14 4.77
N ASP A 87 -18.13 30.65 3.54
CA ASP A 87 -18.19 32.07 3.28
C ASP A 87 -19.34 32.76 4.03
N PRO A 88 -19.19 34.01 4.51
CA PRO A 88 -20.23 34.75 5.24
C PRO A 88 -21.55 34.85 4.48
N GLU A 89 -21.54 34.89 3.15
CA GLU A 89 -22.76 34.93 2.33
C GLU A 89 -23.50 33.59 2.36
N SER A 90 -22.78 32.46 2.26
CA SER A 90 -23.34 31.11 2.27
C SER A 90 -23.80 30.66 3.65
N THR A 91 -23.24 31.26 4.72
CA THR A 91 -23.51 30.93 6.13
C THR A 91 -24.33 32.02 6.85
N SER A 92 -25.01 32.90 6.09
CA SER A 92 -25.79 34.02 6.63
C SER A 92 -26.92 33.63 7.60
N ILE A 93 -27.36 32.37 7.59
CA ILE A 93 -28.42 31.82 8.49
C ILE A 93 -27.82 31.34 9.83
N GLN A 94 -26.51 31.17 9.93
CA GLN A 94 -25.83 30.70 11.15
C GLN A 94 -25.75 31.82 12.19
N SER A 95 -25.59 31.45 13.47
CA SER A 95 -25.42 32.40 14.57
C SER A 95 -24.11 33.21 14.40
N THR A 96 -23.10 32.60 13.82
CA THR A 96 -21.81 33.22 13.53
C THR A 96 -21.44 32.97 12.06
N PRO A 97 -21.78 33.90 11.13
CA PRO A 97 -21.42 33.77 9.74
C PRO A 97 -19.89 33.72 9.51
N GLY A 98 -19.45 32.92 8.55
CA GLY A 98 -18.03 32.83 8.19
C GLY A 98 -17.22 31.74 8.91
N ILE A 99 -17.86 30.92 9.74
CA ILE A 99 -17.23 29.75 10.38
C ILE A 99 -17.93 28.44 9.94
N PRO A 100 -17.22 27.29 9.98
CA PRO A 100 -17.84 26.00 9.73
C PRO A 100 -19.05 25.71 10.60
N ASP A 101 -20.08 25.08 10.03
CA ASP A 101 -21.35 24.75 10.67
C ASP A 101 -21.19 23.95 11.98
N PHE A 102 -20.28 22.95 11.99
CA PHE A 102 -20.02 22.17 13.20
C PHE A 102 -19.40 23.00 14.35
N MET A 103 -18.69 24.09 14.02
CA MET A 103 -18.17 25.04 15.00
C MET A 103 -19.29 25.92 15.58
N ASP A 104 -20.16 26.46 14.71
CA ASP A 104 -21.32 27.25 15.11
C ASP A 104 -22.28 26.44 16.00
N TRP A 105 -22.57 25.20 15.65
CA TRP A 105 -23.41 24.29 16.47
C TRP A 105 -22.80 23.99 17.85
N ASN A 106 -21.48 24.07 17.98
CA ASN A 106 -20.79 23.93 19.26
C ASN A 106 -20.52 25.29 19.95
N GLN A 107 -21.23 26.36 19.52
CA GLN A 107 -21.14 27.70 20.09
C GLN A 107 -19.75 28.35 20.06
N LEU A 108 -18.91 27.98 19.10
CA LEU A 108 -17.66 28.68 18.83
C LEU A 108 -17.97 29.95 18.05
N THR A 109 -17.43 31.07 18.52
CA THR A 109 -17.66 32.39 17.92
C THR A 109 -16.51 32.88 17.06
N ALA A 110 -15.40 32.18 17.07
CA ALA A 110 -14.22 32.53 16.28
C ALA A 110 -13.48 31.29 15.77
N LEU A 111 -12.86 31.40 14.62
CA LEU A 111 -11.99 30.35 14.07
C LEU A 111 -10.73 30.25 14.95
N PRO A 112 -10.35 29.06 15.43
CA PRO A 112 -9.11 28.84 16.15
C PRO A 112 -7.88 29.20 15.30
N TRP A 113 -6.86 29.79 15.91
CA TRP A 113 -5.65 30.29 15.24
C TRP A 113 -4.89 29.19 14.45
N TRP A 114 -5.03 27.91 14.84
CA TRP A 114 -4.39 26.77 14.12
C TRP A 114 -5.17 26.36 12.86
N TRP A 115 -6.43 26.77 12.71
CA TRP A 115 -7.22 26.53 11.49
C TRP A 115 -7.17 27.71 10.52
N GLU A 116 -6.85 28.92 10.96
CA GLU A 116 -6.73 30.11 10.10
C GLU A 116 -5.83 29.93 8.87
N PRO A 117 -4.63 29.28 8.98
CA PRO A 117 -3.76 29.07 7.83
C PRO A 117 -4.36 28.18 6.74
N PHE A 118 -5.35 27.36 7.09
CA PHE A 118 -6.04 26.48 6.13
C PHE A 118 -6.99 27.21 5.20
N ASN A 119 -7.16 28.51 5.27
CA ASN A 119 -7.80 29.32 4.24
C ASN A 119 -6.99 29.38 2.93
N SER A 120 -5.70 29.02 2.98
CA SER A 120 -4.84 28.94 1.80
C SER A 120 -4.69 27.50 1.31
N LEU A 121 -5.01 27.24 0.02
CA LEU A 121 -4.78 25.94 -0.62
C LEU A 121 -3.30 25.52 -0.56
N ALA A 122 -2.38 26.46 -0.76
CA ALA A 122 -0.95 26.17 -0.73
C ALA A 122 -0.52 25.67 0.65
N PHE A 123 -1.03 26.29 1.73
CA PHE A 123 -0.77 25.83 3.09
C PHE A 123 -1.39 24.45 3.34
N ALA A 124 -2.64 24.24 2.92
CA ALA A 124 -3.33 22.98 3.08
C ALA A 124 -2.59 21.82 2.38
N LEU A 125 -2.12 22.02 1.14
CA LEU A 125 -1.32 21.01 0.41
C LEU A 125 -0.01 20.66 1.11
N VAL A 126 0.68 21.65 1.68
CA VAL A 126 1.88 21.40 2.49
C VAL A 126 1.51 20.67 3.78
N ALA A 127 0.46 21.10 4.48
CA ALA A 127 0.00 20.51 5.73
C ALA A 127 -0.45 19.05 5.55
N VAL A 128 -1.11 18.72 4.43
CA VAL A 128 -1.51 17.34 4.08
C VAL A 128 -0.33 16.37 4.20
N VAL A 129 0.86 16.79 3.79
CA VAL A 129 2.06 15.92 3.84
C VAL A 129 2.85 16.16 5.12
N ALA A 130 3.06 17.41 5.51
CA ALA A 130 3.94 17.78 6.63
C ALA A 130 3.40 17.32 7.98
N VAL A 131 2.10 17.49 8.25
CA VAL A 131 1.50 17.14 9.57
C VAL A 131 1.58 15.63 9.83
N PRO A 132 1.15 14.74 8.93
CA PRO A 132 1.29 13.30 9.14
C PRO A 132 2.75 12.84 9.17
N MET A 133 3.63 13.43 8.36
CA MET A 133 5.06 13.09 8.38
C MET A 133 5.73 13.54 9.69
N LEU A 134 5.37 14.70 10.23
CA LEU A 134 5.86 15.16 11.52
C LEU A 134 5.44 14.23 12.66
N LEU A 135 4.16 13.82 12.67
CA LEU A 135 3.68 12.84 13.65
C LEU A 135 4.41 11.49 13.50
N ALA A 136 4.58 11.02 12.26
CA ALA A 136 5.35 9.81 11.98
C ALA A 136 6.81 9.93 12.43
N PHE A 137 7.42 11.10 12.24
CA PHE A 137 8.78 11.37 12.71
C PHE A 137 8.87 11.28 14.23
N ILE A 138 7.97 11.95 14.95
CA ILE A 138 7.96 11.95 16.43
C ILE A 138 7.80 10.52 16.96
N ILE A 139 6.81 9.78 16.47
CA ILE A 139 6.55 8.40 16.91
C ILE A 139 7.70 7.47 16.50
N GLY A 140 8.12 7.53 15.24
CA GLY A 140 9.18 6.69 14.71
C GLY A 140 10.52 6.94 15.40
N PHE A 141 10.88 8.20 15.60
CA PHE A 141 12.11 8.57 16.31
C PHE A 141 12.11 8.06 17.75
N ALA A 142 11.02 8.30 18.50
CA ALA A 142 10.88 7.84 19.89
C ALA A 142 11.01 6.33 20.01
N MET A 143 10.42 5.58 19.06
CA MET A 143 10.37 4.11 19.11
C MET A 143 11.64 3.45 18.57
N PHE A 144 12.07 3.82 17.35
CA PHE A 144 13.23 3.16 16.74
C PHE A 144 14.55 3.49 17.41
N LYS A 145 14.68 4.69 17.99
CA LYS A 145 15.85 5.05 18.80
C LYS A 145 15.94 4.21 20.07
N ARG A 146 14.81 3.81 20.64
CA ARG A 146 14.72 2.90 21.79
C ARG A 146 14.71 1.41 21.38
N ARG A 147 14.95 1.11 20.09
CA ARG A 147 14.99 -0.24 19.52
C ARG A 147 13.68 -1.02 19.68
N VAL A 148 12.56 -0.32 19.76
CA VAL A 148 11.25 -0.95 19.73
C VAL A 148 10.93 -1.34 18.29
N GLY A 149 10.66 -2.61 18.05
CA GLY A 149 10.37 -3.14 16.72
C GLY A 149 9.44 -4.37 16.76
N GLY A 150 9.22 -4.97 15.59
CA GLY A 150 8.39 -6.16 15.47
C GLY A 150 6.94 -5.92 15.91
N VAL A 151 6.40 -6.88 16.68
CA VAL A 151 5.01 -6.86 17.15
C VAL A 151 4.71 -5.66 18.06
N TYR A 152 5.65 -5.25 18.90
CA TYR A 152 5.47 -4.11 19.80
C TYR A 152 5.22 -2.81 19.03
N PHE A 153 5.94 -2.58 17.93
CA PHE A 153 5.71 -1.41 17.08
C PHE A 153 4.31 -1.44 16.48
N ALA A 154 3.85 -2.59 15.99
CA ALA A 154 2.52 -2.75 15.41
C ALA A 154 1.41 -2.44 16.44
N ILE A 155 1.52 -2.95 17.67
CA ILE A 155 0.57 -2.70 18.76
C ILE A 155 0.55 -1.21 19.15
N ILE A 156 1.70 -0.57 19.26
CA ILE A 156 1.78 0.85 19.64
C ILE A 156 1.20 1.74 18.53
N THR A 157 1.47 1.46 17.25
CA THR A 157 0.85 2.21 16.15
C THR A 157 -0.67 2.06 16.11
N GLN A 158 -1.19 0.89 16.50
CA GLN A 158 -2.63 0.66 16.66
C GLN A 158 -3.20 1.44 17.84
N ALA A 159 -2.50 1.50 18.98
CA ALA A 159 -2.90 2.31 20.12
C ALA A 159 -2.92 3.81 19.78
N VAL A 160 -1.95 4.30 19.00
CA VAL A 160 -1.94 5.69 18.48
C VAL A 160 -3.18 5.96 17.63
N ALA A 161 -3.60 5.01 16.78
CA ALA A 161 -4.81 5.15 15.98
C ALA A 161 -6.06 5.29 16.86
N LEU A 162 -6.16 4.49 17.91
CA LEU A 162 -7.25 4.57 18.85
C LEU A 162 -7.28 5.92 19.61
N VAL A 163 -6.13 6.31 20.16
CA VAL A 163 -5.99 7.58 20.89
C VAL A 163 -6.36 8.77 20.01
N LEU A 164 -5.85 8.81 18.78
CA LEU A 164 -6.16 9.90 17.87
C LEU A 164 -7.63 9.94 17.47
N THR A 165 -8.25 8.78 17.23
CA THR A 165 -9.69 8.68 16.95
C THR A 165 -10.51 9.23 18.11
N VAL A 166 -10.17 8.85 19.36
CA VAL A 166 -10.88 9.33 20.55
C VAL A 166 -10.67 10.85 20.74
N LEU A 167 -9.45 11.36 20.48
CA LEU A 167 -9.16 12.79 20.53
C LEU A 167 -10.00 13.57 19.51
N ILE A 168 -10.07 13.10 18.27
CA ILE A 168 -10.87 13.74 17.21
C ILE A 168 -12.35 13.74 17.60
N ILE A 169 -12.90 12.61 18.08
CA ILE A 169 -14.30 12.51 18.50
C ILE A 169 -14.57 13.43 19.69
N GLY A 170 -13.66 13.49 20.68
CA GLY A 170 -13.81 14.29 21.88
C GLY A 170 -13.76 15.80 21.64
N GLN A 171 -13.06 16.24 20.58
CA GLN A 171 -12.93 17.65 20.21
C GLN A 171 -13.97 18.06 19.16
N GLN A 172 -15.23 17.78 19.42
CA GLN A 172 -16.32 17.94 18.46
C GLN A 172 -16.39 19.34 17.83
N GLY A 173 -16.21 20.39 18.63
CA GLY A 173 -16.25 21.78 18.14
C GLY A 173 -15.13 22.13 17.17
N TYR A 174 -14.00 21.38 17.18
CA TYR A 174 -12.84 21.70 16.36
C TYR A 174 -12.63 20.75 15.19
N THR A 175 -13.23 19.57 15.20
CA THR A 175 -12.97 18.49 14.24
C THR A 175 -14.22 17.87 13.62
N GLY A 176 -15.42 18.36 14.02
CA GLY A 176 -16.70 17.78 13.61
C GLY A 176 -17.14 16.54 14.39
N GLY A 177 -16.36 16.12 15.42
CA GLY A 177 -16.72 15.01 16.32
C GLY A 177 -16.90 13.67 15.60
N VAL A 178 -17.93 12.91 15.99
CA VAL A 178 -18.22 11.56 15.44
C VAL A 178 -18.52 11.61 13.94
N ASN A 179 -19.21 12.64 13.46
CA ASN A 179 -19.57 12.80 12.05
C ASN A 179 -18.38 13.21 11.20
N GLY A 180 -17.38 13.88 11.82
CA GLY A 180 -16.25 14.45 11.12
C GLY A 180 -16.61 15.71 10.33
N ILE A 181 -15.81 16.05 9.33
CA ILE A 181 -16.03 17.20 8.44
C ILE A 181 -16.79 16.70 7.21
N THR A 182 -18.00 17.20 7.05
CA THR A 182 -18.93 16.80 5.98
C THR A 182 -19.25 17.98 5.08
N ASP A 183 -19.97 17.69 3.98
CA ASP A 183 -20.52 18.68 3.07
C ASP A 183 -19.43 19.53 2.39
N LEU A 184 -18.40 18.84 1.88
CA LEU A 184 -17.32 19.44 1.12
C LEU A 184 -17.82 19.65 -0.33
N LYS A 185 -17.91 20.90 -0.78
CA LYS A 185 -18.60 21.26 -2.04
C LYS A 185 -17.67 21.83 -3.10
N THR A 186 -16.75 22.70 -2.69
CA THR A 186 -15.98 23.55 -3.62
C THR A 186 -14.49 23.40 -3.41
N LEU A 187 -13.74 23.55 -4.49
CA LEU A 187 -12.28 23.63 -4.52
C LEU A 187 -11.90 24.86 -5.38
N ASN A 188 -11.46 25.95 -4.76
CA ASN A 188 -11.21 27.25 -5.41
C ASN A 188 -12.40 27.74 -6.25
N GLY A 189 -13.60 27.69 -5.67
CA GLY A 189 -14.83 28.10 -6.36
C GLY A 189 -15.38 27.08 -7.37
N TRP A 190 -14.68 25.95 -7.58
CA TRP A 190 -15.12 24.90 -8.51
C TRP A 190 -15.91 23.81 -7.75
N ASP A 191 -17.16 23.55 -8.19
CA ASP A 191 -17.99 22.51 -7.56
C ASP A 191 -17.45 21.10 -7.89
N ILE A 192 -16.95 20.42 -6.85
CA ILE A 192 -16.35 19.08 -6.96
C ILE A 192 -17.39 17.95 -7.11
N ARG A 193 -18.68 18.27 -7.03
CA ARG A 193 -19.77 17.27 -7.10
C ARG A 193 -20.24 17.00 -8.51
N THR A 194 -19.84 17.84 -9.48
CA THR A 194 -20.19 17.66 -10.90
C THR A 194 -19.48 16.43 -11.48
N ASP A 195 -20.07 15.76 -12.46
CA ASP A 195 -19.47 14.59 -13.08
C ASP A 195 -18.15 14.90 -13.79
N GLU A 196 -18.03 16.11 -14.36
CA GLU A 196 -16.78 16.60 -14.94
C GLU A 196 -15.68 16.73 -13.89
N ALA A 197 -16.02 17.32 -12.73
CA ALA A 197 -15.08 17.48 -11.62
C ALA A 197 -14.62 16.13 -11.08
N ARG A 198 -15.52 15.18 -10.91
CA ARG A 198 -15.20 13.81 -10.48
C ARG A 198 -14.27 13.12 -11.46
N MET A 199 -14.47 13.30 -12.76
CA MET A 199 -13.57 12.74 -13.77
C MET A 199 -12.18 13.37 -13.68
N VAL A 200 -12.07 14.69 -13.55
CA VAL A 200 -10.79 15.38 -13.37
C VAL A 200 -10.09 14.93 -12.09
N LEU A 201 -10.80 14.86 -10.96
CA LEU A 201 -10.26 14.37 -9.68
C LEU A 201 -9.78 12.92 -9.78
N TYR A 202 -10.49 12.06 -10.54
CA TYR A 202 -10.04 10.71 -10.82
C TYR A 202 -8.69 10.70 -11.57
N TYR A 203 -8.54 11.51 -12.64
CA TYR A 203 -7.26 11.59 -13.36
C TYR A 203 -6.13 12.17 -12.51
N VAL A 204 -6.42 13.16 -11.67
CA VAL A 204 -5.45 13.71 -10.70
C VAL A 204 -5.01 12.63 -9.71
N CYS A 205 -5.97 11.84 -9.18
CA CYS A 205 -5.68 10.72 -8.30
C CYS A 205 -4.77 9.68 -8.98
N CYS A 206 -5.08 9.30 -10.22
CA CYS A 206 -4.26 8.37 -11.00
C CYS A 206 -2.85 8.92 -11.24
N ALA A 207 -2.72 10.20 -11.62
CA ALA A 207 -1.43 10.85 -11.86
C ALA A 207 -0.57 10.89 -10.59
N LEU A 208 -1.15 11.27 -9.45
CA LEU A 208 -0.48 11.28 -8.15
C LEU A 208 -0.09 9.87 -7.71
N LEU A 209 -0.95 8.87 -7.91
CA LEU A 209 -0.64 7.47 -7.59
C LEU A 209 0.55 6.97 -8.43
N ILE A 210 0.55 7.24 -9.73
CA ILE A 210 1.67 6.88 -10.61
C ILE A 210 2.95 7.60 -10.16
N ALA A 211 2.88 8.88 -9.81
CA ALA A 211 4.02 9.64 -9.28
C ALA A 211 4.56 9.02 -7.98
N CYS A 212 3.68 8.62 -7.05
CA CYS A 212 4.07 7.91 -5.83
C CYS A 212 4.70 6.53 -6.12
N VAL A 213 4.19 5.79 -7.10
CA VAL A 213 4.82 4.52 -7.54
C VAL A 213 6.21 4.76 -8.10
N LEU A 214 6.40 5.81 -8.92
CA LEU A 214 7.70 6.19 -9.45
C LEU A 214 8.67 6.60 -8.34
N LEU A 215 8.20 7.39 -7.36
CA LEU A 215 8.97 7.77 -6.17
C LEU A 215 9.41 6.53 -5.38
N CYS A 216 8.49 5.62 -5.06
CA CYS A 216 8.80 4.37 -4.37
C CYS A 216 9.81 3.53 -5.15
N ARG A 217 9.66 3.45 -6.48
CA ARG A 217 10.58 2.73 -7.35
C ARG A 217 11.96 3.37 -7.38
N TRP A 218 12.03 4.70 -7.41
CA TRP A 218 13.29 5.42 -7.32
C TRP A 218 14.00 5.14 -5.99
N VAL A 219 13.29 5.16 -4.87
CA VAL A 219 13.83 4.79 -3.55
C VAL A 219 14.32 3.33 -3.54
N GLN A 220 13.54 2.39 -4.09
CA GLN A 220 13.93 0.98 -4.18
C GLN A 220 15.18 0.74 -5.04
N SER A 221 15.36 1.51 -6.11
CA SER A 221 16.51 1.38 -7.01
C SER A 221 17.78 2.05 -6.48
N SER A 222 17.66 2.88 -5.45
CA SER A 222 18.77 3.58 -4.82
C SER A 222 19.56 2.69 -3.85
N LYS A 223 20.69 3.17 -3.36
CA LYS A 223 21.47 2.51 -2.28
C LYS A 223 20.62 2.30 -1.02
N LEU A 224 19.68 3.21 -0.77
CA LEU A 224 18.76 3.14 0.35
C LEU A 224 17.83 1.92 0.23
N GLY A 225 17.30 1.61 -0.94
CA GLY A 225 16.48 0.41 -1.17
C GLY A 225 17.23 -0.89 -0.88
N THR A 226 18.49 -0.99 -1.28
CA THR A 226 19.35 -2.14 -0.96
C THR A 226 19.59 -2.25 0.55
N LEU A 227 19.82 -1.12 1.22
CA LEU A 227 20.01 -1.06 2.67
C LEU A 227 18.75 -1.51 3.42
N LEU A 228 17.56 -1.08 2.98
CA LEU A 228 16.29 -1.48 3.58
C LEU A 228 16.07 -3.00 3.53
N LEU A 229 16.35 -3.63 2.40
CA LEU A 229 16.28 -5.08 2.27
C LEU A 229 17.29 -5.80 3.18
N ALA A 230 18.51 -5.29 3.27
CA ALA A 230 19.53 -5.81 4.16
C ALA A 230 19.12 -5.71 5.65
N MET A 231 18.51 -4.58 6.04
CA MET A 231 17.99 -4.37 7.40
C MET A 231 16.83 -5.32 7.72
N ARG A 232 15.92 -5.53 6.76
CA ARG A 232 14.82 -6.48 6.92
C ARG A 232 15.32 -7.90 7.17
N ASP A 233 16.34 -8.33 6.45
CA ASP A 233 16.84 -9.70 6.52
C ASP A 233 17.70 -9.94 7.77
N LYS A 234 18.63 -9.01 8.08
CA LYS A 234 19.53 -9.10 9.26
C LYS A 234 19.93 -7.70 9.73
N GLU A 235 19.13 -7.10 10.60
CA GLU A 235 19.33 -5.76 11.15
C GLU A 235 20.69 -5.58 11.83
N ASP A 236 21.10 -6.56 12.65
CA ASP A 236 22.33 -6.49 13.41
C ASP A 236 23.58 -6.40 12.51
N ARG A 237 23.60 -7.11 11.36
CA ARG A 237 24.73 -7.03 10.42
C ARG A 237 24.89 -5.63 9.84
N VAL A 238 23.76 -4.96 9.51
CA VAL A 238 23.79 -3.59 8.98
C VAL A 238 24.29 -2.63 10.05
N ARG A 239 23.88 -2.83 11.31
CA ARG A 239 24.33 -2.01 12.45
C ARG A 239 25.82 -2.17 12.70
N PHE A 240 26.35 -3.39 12.64
CA PHE A 240 27.80 -3.65 12.77
C PHE A 240 28.61 -3.02 11.63
N SER A 241 28.01 -2.76 10.48
CA SER A 241 28.64 -2.04 9.37
C SER A 241 28.67 -0.51 9.56
N GLY A 242 28.24 0.00 10.73
CA GLY A 242 28.32 1.42 11.10
C GLY A 242 27.12 2.29 10.65
N TYR A 243 26.05 1.69 10.11
CA TYR A 243 24.84 2.44 9.72
C TYR A 243 23.89 2.68 10.91
N ASP A 244 23.32 3.88 11.00
CA ASP A 244 22.24 4.18 11.97
C ASP A 244 20.89 3.64 11.43
N VAL A 245 20.63 2.37 11.69
CA VAL A 245 19.41 1.67 11.27
C VAL A 245 18.14 2.39 11.75
N SER A 246 18.19 3.07 12.92
CA SER A 246 17.03 3.75 13.48
C SER A 246 16.55 4.88 12.57
N MET A 247 17.50 5.70 12.05
CA MET A 247 17.15 6.83 11.18
C MET A 247 16.60 6.38 9.82
N PHE A 248 17.10 5.28 9.26
CA PHE A 248 16.54 4.70 8.04
C PHE A 248 15.12 4.19 8.23
N LYS A 249 14.82 3.58 9.39
CA LYS A 249 13.46 3.17 9.76
C LYS A 249 12.52 4.36 9.89
N VAL A 250 12.98 5.43 10.57
CA VAL A 250 12.22 6.68 10.69
C VAL A 250 11.91 7.25 9.31
N PHE A 251 12.91 7.34 8.42
CA PHE A 251 12.73 7.87 7.08
C PHE A 251 11.66 7.13 6.29
N VAL A 252 11.70 5.77 6.28
CA VAL A 252 10.72 4.98 5.54
C VAL A 252 9.33 5.07 6.17
N PHE A 253 9.25 5.17 7.49
CA PHE A 253 7.99 5.38 8.19
C PHE A 253 7.37 6.75 7.83
N CYS A 254 8.16 7.81 7.80
CA CYS A 254 7.72 9.14 7.34
C CYS A 254 7.29 9.11 5.86
N LEU A 255 8.05 8.44 5.00
CA LEU A 255 7.71 8.29 3.58
C LEU A 255 6.36 7.58 3.42
N SER A 256 6.16 6.47 4.13
CA SER A 256 4.90 5.72 4.14
C SER A 256 3.73 6.58 4.63
N ALA A 257 3.95 7.37 5.68
CA ALA A 257 2.96 8.30 6.24
C ALA A 257 2.57 9.40 5.23
N GLY A 258 3.56 10.00 4.57
CA GLY A 258 3.32 11.03 3.56
C GLY A 258 2.51 10.51 2.36
N ILE A 259 2.86 9.33 1.85
CA ILE A 259 2.12 8.68 0.76
C ILE A 259 0.68 8.37 1.20
N SER A 260 0.48 7.83 2.40
CA SER A 260 -0.85 7.54 2.95
C SER A 260 -1.69 8.82 3.12
N ALA A 261 -1.07 9.90 3.52
CA ALA A 261 -1.71 11.20 3.71
C ALA A 261 -2.23 11.81 2.39
N ILE A 262 -1.46 11.67 1.31
CA ILE A 262 -1.90 12.06 -0.05
C ILE A 262 -3.17 11.27 -0.41
N GLY A 263 -3.20 9.98 -0.12
CA GLY A 263 -4.40 9.15 -0.30
C GLY A 263 -5.59 9.69 0.47
N GLY A 264 -5.41 10.10 1.74
CA GLY A 264 -6.45 10.69 2.58
C GLY A 264 -6.99 12.01 2.03
N ALA A 265 -6.11 12.90 1.57
CA ALA A 265 -6.51 14.15 0.93
C ALA A 265 -7.34 13.91 -0.35
N MET A 266 -6.90 12.98 -1.20
CA MET A 266 -7.65 12.60 -2.39
C MET A 266 -8.99 11.93 -2.06
N PHE A 267 -9.06 11.20 -0.93
CA PHE A 267 -10.31 10.63 -0.43
C PHE A 267 -11.32 11.72 -0.08
N SER A 268 -10.90 12.75 0.66
CA SER A 268 -11.78 13.87 1.04
C SER A 268 -12.32 14.60 -0.20
N LEU A 269 -11.50 14.77 -1.25
CA LEU A 269 -11.91 15.39 -2.51
C LEU A 269 -12.91 14.53 -3.31
N GLN A 270 -12.73 13.21 -3.32
CA GLN A 270 -13.59 12.32 -4.13
C GLN A 270 -14.90 11.94 -3.43
N VAL A 271 -14.87 11.82 -2.10
CA VAL A 271 -16.01 11.36 -1.31
C VAL A 271 -16.83 12.51 -0.75
N GLY A 272 -16.21 13.69 -0.58
CA GLY A 272 -16.89 14.89 -0.08
C GLY A 272 -17.09 14.91 1.44
N PHE A 273 -16.42 14.02 2.20
CA PHE A 273 -16.40 14.05 3.64
C PHE A 273 -15.19 13.33 4.23
N MET A 274 -14.86 13.63 5.50
CA MET A 274 -13.81 12.95 6.25
C MET A 274 -14.26 12.71 7.69
N SER A 275 -14.31 11.44 8.10
CA SER A 275 -14.78 11.02 9.43
C SER A 275 -13.63 10.39 10.24
N PRO A 276 -13.68 10.50 11.59
CA PRO A 276 -12.72 9.82 12.47
C PRO A 276 -12.76 8.30 12.34
N SER A 277 -13.84 7.74 11.81
CA SER A 277 -13.92 6.31 11.53
C SER A 277 -12.82 5.81 10.61
N PHE A 278 -12.29 6.64 9.71
CA PHE A 278 -11.18 6.26 8.80
C PHE A 278 -9.79 6.32 9.47
N VAL A 279 -9.67 7.00 10.61
CA VAL A 279 -8.44 7.06 11.43
C VAL A 279 -8.27 5.79 12.26
N GLY A 280 -9.37 5.14 12.60
CA GLY A 280 -9.45 4.08 13.60
C GLY A 280 -8.73 2.78 13.30
N ILE A 281 -8.87 1.82 14.21
CA ILE A 281 -8.20 0.52 14.16
C ILE A 281 -8.69 -0.32 12.98
N VAL A 282 -10.02 -0.40 12.78
CA VAL A 282 -10.62 -1.27 11.76
C VAL A 282 -10.14 -0.91 10.35
N PRO A 283 -10.26 0.35 9.88
CA PRO A 283 -9.73 0.70 8.56
C PRO A 283 -8.21 0.58 8.46
N SER A 284 -7.47 0.81 9.55
CA SER A 284 -6.03 0.59 9.57
C SER A 284 -5.65 -0.87 9.28
N ILE A 285 -6.40 -1.82 9.84
CA ILE A 285 -6.23 -3.26 9.55
C ILE A 285 -6.64 -3.58 8.12
N GLU A 286 -7.77 -3.05 7.64
CA GLU A 286 -8.20 -3.22 6.25
C GLU A 286 -7.12 -2.76 5.25
N MET A 287 -6.47 -1.63 5.52
CA MET A 287 -5.38 -1.11 4.70
C MET A 287 -4.19 -2.07 4.62
N VAL A 288 -3.88 -2.80 5.72
CA VAL A 288 -2.85 -3.86 5.71
C VAL A 288 -3.29 -5.05 4.86
N ILE A 289 -4.58 -5.40 4.87
CA ILE A 289 -5.13 -6.46 4.03
C ILE A 289 -4.91 -6.14 2.55
N TYR A 290 -5.08 -4.89 2.12
CA TYR A 290 -4.83 -4.49 0.72
C TYR A 290 -3.40 -4.80 0.28
N ALA A 291 -2.42 -4.47 1.12
CA ALA A 291 -1.01 -4.75 0.84
C ALA A 291 -0.69 -6.26 0.92
N ALA A 292 -1.32 -6.99 1.84
CA ALA A 292 -1.13 -8.43 1.99
C ALA A 292 -1.68 -9.21 0.80
N VAL A 293 -2.94 -8.92 0.40
CA VAL A 293 -3.61 -9.56 -0.74
C VAL A 293 -2.90 -9.25 -2.04
N GLY A 294 -2.52 -7.99 -2.25
CA GLY A 294 -1.82 -7.56 -3.45
C GLY A 294 -0.41 -8.14 -3.58
N GLY A 295 0.25 -8.30 -2.44
CA GLY A 295 1.63 -8.79 -2.33
C GLY A 295 2.58 -7.74 -1.77
N ARG A 296 3.03 -7.98 -0.55
CA ARG A 296 3.87 -7.07 0.25
C ARG A 296 5.19 -6.62 -0.41
N MET A 297 5.63 -7.32 -1.46
CA MET A 297 6.88 -7.01 -2.17
C MET A 297 6.67 -6.30 -3.50
N SER A 298 5.42 -6.15 -3.96
CA SER A 298 5.09 -5.61 -5.27
C SER A 298 4.32 -4.30 -5.17
N LEU A 299 4.90 -3.20 -5.71
CA LEU A 299 4.23 -1.89 -5.76
C LEU A 299 2.93 -1.95 -6.59
N VAL A 300 2.98 -2.60 -7.74
CA VAL A 300 1.82 -2.77 -8.63
C VAL A 300 0.82 -3.72 -8.01
N GLY A 301 1.31 -4.79 -7.35
CA GLY A 301 0.49 -5.73 -6.60
C GLY A 301 -0.36 -5.05 -5.52
N ALA A 302 0.22 -4.13 -4.75
CA ALA A 302 -0.50 -3.38 -3.72
C ALA A 302 -1.71 -2.61 -4.27
N ILE A 303 -1.57 -2.01 -5.45
CA ILE A 303 -2.65 -1.27 -6.12
C ILE A 303 -3.78 -2.22 -6.53
N TYR A 304 -3.44 -3.34 -7.18
CA TYR A 304 -4.44 -4.37 -7.50
C TYR A 304 -5.09 -4.96 -6.25
N GLY A 305 -4.32 -5.16 -5.20
CA GLY A 305 -4.85 -5.62 -3.92
C GLY A 305 -5.88 -4.67 -3.32
N ALA A 306 -5.59 -3.37 -3.32
CA ALA A 306 -6.52 -2.34 -2.87
C ALA A 306 -7.80 -2.33 -3.73
N LEU A 307 -7.69 -2.36 -5.05
CA LEU A 307 -8.83 -2.39 -5.96
C LEU A 307 -9.68 -3.66 -5.77
N LEU A 308 -9.04 -4.82 -5.74
CA LEU A 308 -9.74 -6.11 -5.65
C LEU A 308 -10.46 -6.27 -4.30
N VAL A 309 -9.81 -5.92 -3.19
CA VAL A 309 -10.40 -6.06 -1.86
C VAL A 309 -11.56 -5.07 -1.68
N ASN A 310 -11.40 -3.81 -2.12
CA ASN A 310 -12.48 -2.82 -2.02
C ASN A 310 -13.65 -3.15 -2.96
N PHE A 311 -13.38 -3.66 -4.15
CA PHE A 311 -14.43 -4.17 -5.05
C PHE A 311 -15.17 -5.33 -4.39
N GLY A 312 -14.45 -6.31 -3.84
CA GLY A 312 -15.03 -7.42 -3.09
C GLY A 312 -15.85 -6.96 -1.89
N LYS A 313 -15.32 -5.98 -1.11
CA LYS A 313 -16.01 -5.37 0.02
C LYS A 313 -17.36 -4.77 -0.39
N THR A 314 -17.39 -4.01 -1.47
CA THR A 314 -18.62 -3.39 -1.98
C THR A 314 -19.60 -4.47 -2.42
N TYR A 315 -19.15 -5.43 -3.23
CA TYR A 315 -19.99 -6.51 -3.72
C TYR A 315 -20.59 -7.37 -2.59
N PHE A 316 -19.78 -7.76 -1.60
CA PHE A 316 -20.26 -8.57 -0.47
C PHE A 316 -21.11 -7.76 0.50
N SER A 317 -20.82 -6.48 0.69
CA SER A 317 -21.64 -5.59 1.54
C SER A 317 -23.03 -5.36 0.95
N GLU A 318 -23.16 -5.31 -0.38
CA GLU A 318 -24.46 -5.20 -1.06
C GLU A 318 -25.22 -6.52 -1.05
N SER A 319 -24.51 -7.66 -1.23
CA SER A 319 -25.14 -8.99 -1.35
C SER A 319 -25.47 -9.65 -0.01
N ALA A 320 -24.65 -9.41 1.02
CA ALA A 320 -24.76 -10.02 2.35
C ALA A 320 -24.27 -9.07 3.46
N PRO A 321 -25.05 -8.04 3.83
CA PRO A 321 -24.66 -6.99 4.76
C PRO A 321 -24.20 -7.50 6.14
N ASP A 322 -24.81 -8.59 6.63
CA ASP A 322 -24.50 -9.16 7.94
C ASP A 322 -23.21 -10.00 7.97
N LEU A 323 -22.78 -10.49 6.80
CA LEU A 323 -21.68 -11.45 6.69
C LEU A 323 -20.38 -10.81 6.12
N TRP A 324 -20.44 -9.59 5.60
CA TRP A 324 -19.30 -9.01 4.89
C TRP A 324 -18.03 -8.90 5.75
N LEU A 325 -18.17 -8.61 7.05
CA LEU A 325 -17.05 -8.55 7.99
C LEU A 325 -16.38 -9.92 8.18
N PHE A 326 -17.18 -10.97 8.29
CA PHE A 326 -16.66 -12.35 8.39
C PHE A 326 -16.00 -12.80 7.09
N LEU A 327 -16.56 -12.41 5.94
CA LEU A 327 -15.98 -12.70 4.62
C LEU A 327 -14.63 -11.99 4.44
N MET A 328 -14.51 -10.73 4.89
CA MET A 328 -13.24 -10.00 4.88
C MET A 328 -12.19 -10.66 5.80
N ALA A 329 -12.60 -11.09 7.00
CA ALA A 329 -11.70 -11.82 7.90
C ALA A 329 -11.26 -13.16 7.30
N ALA A 330 -12.18 -13.91 6.72
CA ALA A 330 -11.89 -15.17 6.05
C ALA A 330 -10.97 -14.98 4.84
N LEU A 331 -11.19 -13.93 4.04
CA LEU A 331 -10.33 -13.56 2.92
C LEU A 331 -8.90 -13.25 3.40
N PHE A 332 -8.76 -12.47 4.49
CA PHE A 332 -7.46 -12.15 5.04
C PHE A 332 -6.73 -13.41 5.54
N ILE A 333 -7.41 -14.24 6.32
CA ILE A 333 -6.85 -15.50 6.83
C ILE A 333 -6.49 -16.43 5.65
N GLY A 334 -7.40 -16.59 4.69
CA GLY A 334 -7.19 -17.43 3.51
C GLY A 334 -6.00 -16.97 2.66
N VAL A 335 -5.89 -15.67 2.41
CA VAL A 335 -4.76 -15.13 1.62
C VAL A 335 -3.44 -15.26 2.37
N THR A 336 -3.39 -14.94 3.67
CA THR A 336 -2.16 -15.05 4.46
C THR A 336 -1.69 -16.49 4.63
N MET A 337 -2.60 -17.47 4.74
CA MET A 337 -2.28 -18.88 4.85
C MET A 337 -1.92 -19.52 3.50
N ALA A 338 -2.70 -19.23 2.45
CA ALA A 338 -2.51 -19.85 1.14
C ALA A 338 -1.43 -19.15 0.31
N PHE A 339 -1.26 -17.84 0.48
CA PHE A 339 -0.40 -17.00 -0.36
C PHE A 339 0.39 -15.98 0.48
N PRO A 340 1.41 -16.41 1.22
CA PRO A 340 2.17 -15.53 2.12
C PRO A 340 2.86 -14.36 1.41
N ASN A 341 3.08 -14.46 0.09
CA ASN A 341 3.62 -13.41 -0.77
C ASN A 341 2.53 -12.68 -1.59
N GLY A 342 1.24 -12.93 -1.31
CA GLY A 342 0.10 -12.33 -1.99
C GLY A 342 -0.06 -12.78 -3.45
N LEU A 343 -1.01 -12.16 -4.15
CA LEU A 343 -1.30 -12.48 -5.56
C LEU A 343 -0.11 -12.20 -6.48
N ALA A 344 0.66 -11.14 -6.21
CA ALA A 344 1.87 -10.84 -6.99
C ALA A 344 2.96 -11.92 -6.82
N GLY A 345 3.10 -12.50 -5.62
CA GLY A 345 4.00 -13.62 -5.37
C GLY A 345 3.62 -14.88 -6.13
N LEU A 346 2.32 -15.20 -6.19
CA LEU A 346 1.79 -16.30 -7.01
C LEU A 346 2.18 -16.17 -8.48
N TRP A 347 2.06 -14.95 -9.02
CA TRP A 347 2.44 -14.68 -10.39
C TRP A 347 3.93 -14.90 -10.63
N GLU A 348 4.79 -14.40 -9.72
CA GLU A 348 6.24 -14.51 -9.89
C GLU A 348 6.78 -15.92 -9.63
N GLU A 349 6.24 -16.65 -8.62
CA GLU A 349 6.78 -17.93 -8.18
C GLU A 349 6.20 -19.14 -8.93
N LYS A 350 4.91 -19.11 -9.30
CA LYS A 350 4.23 -20.26 -9.92
C LYS A 350 3.88 -20.04 -11.39
N ILE A 351 3.27 -18.90 -11.73
CA ILE A 351 2.70 -18.69 -13.07
C ILE A 351 3.79 -18.35 -14.06
N LYS A 352 4.72 -17.46 -13.72
CA LYS A 352 5.79 -16.99 -14.60
C LYS A 352 6.81 -18.10 -15.00
N PRO A 353 7.28 -18.99 -14.09
CA PRO A 353 8.12 -20.13 -14.48
C PRO A 353 7.39 -21.10 -15.39
N TRP A 354 6.11 -21.40 -15.11
CA TRP A 354 5.29 -22.27 -15.93
C TRP A 354 5.08 -21.72 -17.35
N TRP A 355 4.84 -20.41 -17.49
CA TRP A 355 4.73 -19.75 -18.80
C TRP A 355 6.07 -19.77 -19.55
N ARG A 356 7.18 -19.60 -18.84
CA ARG A 356 8.53 -19.68 -19.44
C ARG A 356 8.86 -21.06 -19.91
N SER A 357 8.58 -22.09 -19.14
CA SER A 357 8.80 -23.48 -19.57
C SER A 357 8.01 -23.79 -20.85
N LYS A 358 6.74 -23.40 -20.91
CA LYS A 358 5.92 -23.55 -22.13
C LYS A 358 6.42 -22.73 -23.31
N GLN A 359 6.97 -21.53 -23.09
CA GLN A 359 7.56 -20.75 -24.18
C GLN A 359 8.86 -21.37 -24.69
N ILE A 360 9.71 -21.90 -23.83
CA ILE A 360 10.93 -22.62 -24.19
C ILE A 360 10.57 -23.87 -24.98
N GLU A 361 9.62 -24.65 -24.51
CA GLU A 361 9.10 -25.83 -25.18
C GLU A 361 8.55 -25.50 -26.59
N ARG A 362 7.74 -24.46 -26.72
CA ARG A 362 7.24 -23.98 -28.02
C ARG A 362 8.32 -23.49 -28.96
N ARG A 363 9.38 -22.86 -28.43
CA ARG A 363 10.54 -22.45 -29.23
C ARG A 363 11.36 -23.63 -29.67
N ALA A 364 11.65 -24.59 -28.78
CA ALA A 364 12.33 -25.82 -29.10
C ALA A 364 11.61 -26.64 -30.20
N ILE A 365 10.27 -26.71 -30.12
CA ILE A 365 9.43 -27.34 -31.15
C ILE A 365 9.51 -26.57 -32.48
N ARG A 366 9.52 -25.23 -32.47
CA ARG A 366 9.60 -24.40 -33.68
C ARG A 366 10.99 -24.47 -34.36
N GLU A 367 12.05 -24.59 -33.59
CA GLU A 367 13.42 -24.62 -34.08
C GLU A 367 13.82 -26.04 -34.53
N GLY A 368 12.90 -27.03 -34.48
CA GLY A 368 13.18 -28.43 -34.83
C GLY A 368 14.24 -29.07 -33.92
N VAL A 369 14.63 -28.36 -32.88
CA VAL A 369 15.37 -28.96 -31.79
C VAL A 369 14.33 -29.83 -31.09
N ALA A 370 14.20 -31.14 -31.54
CA ALA A 370 13.69 -32.13 -30.65
C ALA A 370 14.35 -31.81 -29.31
N LEU A 371 13.53 -31.44 -28.27
CA LEU A 371 13.99 -31.61 -26.91
C LEU A 371 14.61 -32.98 -26.97
N ALA A 372 15.93 -33.02 -27.28
CA ALA A 372 16.65 -34.22 -27.09
C ALA A 372 16.19 -34.56 -25.70
N GLN A 373 15.26 -35.48 -25.59
CA GLN A 373 15.21 -36.23 -24.38
C GLN A 373 16.71 -36.36 -24.12
N ALA A 374 17.23 -35.59 -23.16
CA ALA A 374 18.45 -35.98 -22.55
C ALA A 374 18.06 -37.36 -22.01
N SER A 375 18.01 -38.30 -22.93
CA SER A 375 18.23 -39.69 -22.66
C SER A 375 19.57 -39.60 -21.98
N TYR A 376 19.51 -39.43 -20.68
CA TYR A 376 20.52 -39.99 -19.83
C TYR A 376 20.77 -41.32 -20.52
N PRO A 377 21.95 -41.54 -21.13
CA PRO A 377 22.27 -42.83 -21.71
C PRO A 377 21.93 -43.80 -20.57
N GLU A 378 20.98 -44.71 -20.82
CA GLU A 378 20.64 -45.72 -19.82
C GLU A 378 21.94 -46.19 -19.23
N PRO A 379 22.13 -46.20 -17.90
CA PRO A 379 23.36 -46.68 -17.30
C PRO A 379 23.61 -48.03 -17.93
N PRO A 380 24.83 -48.26 -18.50
CA PRO A 380 25.10 -49.49 -19.24
C PRO A 380 24.59 -50.66 -18.42
N PRO A 381 23.88 -51.62 -19.01
CA PRO A 381 23.28 -52.73 -18.27
C PRO A 381 24.37 -53.35 -17.41
N PRO A 382 24.08 -53.71 -16.16
CA PRO A 382 25.04 -54.29 -15.25
C PRO A 382 25.71 -55.44 -16.00
N LYS A 383 27.05 -55.38 -16.14
CA LYS A 383 27.81 -56.43 -16.82
C LYS A 383 27.36 -57.74 -16.23
N SER A 384 26.71 -58.56 -17.04
CA SER A 384 26.27 -59.92 -16.67
C SER A 384 27.49 -60.66 -16.14
N GLY A 385 27.42 -61.06 -14.88
CA GLY A 385 28.50 -61.76 -14.19
C GLY A 385 28.69 -63.17 -14.72
N LYS A 386 29.25 -63.29 -15.94
CA LYS A 386 29.65 -64.56 -16.53
C LYS A 386 31.04 -64.47 -17.15
N ASP A 387 31.97 -63.88 -16.47
CA ASP A 387 33.41 -64.07 -16.79
C ASP A 387 34.21 -63.99 -15.47
N VAL A 388 33.94 -64.90 -14.57
CA VAL A 388 34.86 -65.32 -13.51
C VAL A 388 35.22 -66.75 -13.79
N GLY A 389 35.99 -66.92 -14.84
CA GLY A 389 36.69 -68.14 -15.16
C GLY A 389 38.18 -67.96 -14.97
N GLY A 390 38.76 -68.64 -14.03
CA GLY A 390 40.21 -68.82 -14.01
C GLY A 390 40.93 -68.21 -12.79
N LEU A 391 40.85 -68.83 -11.67
CA LEU A 391 41.90 -68.80 -10.66
C LEU A 391 42.79 -70.03 -10.84
N PRO A 392 44.10 -69.89 -11.10
CA PRO A 392 45.05 -70.93 -10.83
C PRO A 392 45.36 -70.97 -9.34
N GLY A 393 45.38 -72.19 -8.83
CA GLY A 393 45.57 -72.49 -7.44
C GLY A 393 46.92 -72.19 -6.85
N GLY A 394 47.02 -72.30 -5.59
CA GLY A 394 48.22 -72.73 -4.84
C GLY A 394 48.71 -71.70 -3.84
N MET A 395 48.59 -71.99 -2.63
CA MET A 395 49.59 -72.34 -1.56
C MET A 395 49.12 -71.85 -0.21
N SER A 396 48.77 -72.83 0.58
CA SER A 396 49.23 -73.22 1.96
C SER A 396 50.13 -72.24 2.72
N GLY A 397 49.79 -72.02 3.96
CA GLY A 397 50.75 -71.61 4.98
C GLY A 397 50.17 -70.79 6.09
N GLN A 398 49.69 -71.40 7.14
CA GLN A 398 50.21 -71.43 8.53
C GLN A 398 50.19 -70.09 9.33
N GLN A 399 49.47 -70.19 10.43
CA GLN A 399 49.82 -69.73 11.80
C GLN A 399 49.99 -68.24 12.05
N ALA A 400 49.19 -67.57 12.81
CA ALA A 400 49.13 -67.50 14.27
C ALA A 400 47.88 -66.70 14.66
#